data_4cd90d9b254d17c61122bf897e20b316
#
_entry.id   4cd90d9b254d17c61122bf897e20b316
#
_cell.length_a   1.000
_cell.length_b   1.000
_cell.length_c   1.000
_cell.angle_alpha   90.00
_cell.angle_beta   90.00
_cell.angle_gamma   90.00
#
_symmetry.space_group_name_H-M   'P 1'
#
loop_
_entity.id
_entity.type
_entity.pdbx_description
1 polymer ?
#
loop_
_entity_poly.entity_id
_entity_poly.type
_entity_poly.pdbx_seq_one_letter_code
_entity_poly.pdbx_strand_id
1 'polypeptide(L)'
;VEEVWDARTYLNTLPGVFEEVRNKYGKDLILLHDSHHRLSPIQAARFGKLLEPYDLFWMEDSTPAEENQEFLRVVRQHTTTPIAIGEIINSWTDYITLIKEQLIDYVRSAVTHTGGLTHMKKLMAFAELFGVKSGFHGPTDVSPVGMAANLHLDLAIPNFGIQEYMKHSDETLEVFHTSYMFKDGYLHPGNKPGLGVDFDEKLAAKYPYQPAPLPVDRLL
;
A
#
# COMPACT_ATOMS: atom_id res chain seq x y z
N VAL A 1 4.04 32.24 2.85
CA VAL A 1 2.69 31.65 2.93
C VAL A 1 2.89 30.15 2.76
N GLU A 2 2.74 29.38 3.82
CA GLU A 2 2.67 27.92 3.68
C GLU A 2 1.47 27.61 2.78
N GLU A 3 1.68 26.87 1.70
CA GLU A 3 0.59 26.38 0.88
C GLU A 3 -0.22 25.39 1.73
N VAL A 4 -1.39 25.84 2.15
CA VAL A 4 -2.34 24.98 2.85
C VAL A 4 -2.95 24.03 1.82
N TRP A 5 -2.83 22.73 2.04
CA TRP A 5 -3.45 21.73 1.18
C TRP A 5 -4.97 21.97 1.06
N ASP A 6 -5.48 21.99 -0.17
CA ASP A 6 -6.88 22.25 -0.49
C ASP A 6 -7.48 21.12 -1.34
N ALA A 7 -8.44 20.39 -0.76
CA ALA A 7 -9.13 19.29 -1.41
C ALA A 7 -9.83 19.70 -2.72
N ARG A 8 -10.36 20.92 -2.80
CA ARG A 8 -11.07 21.40 -4.00
C ARG A 8 -10.11 21.54 -5.17
N THR A 9 -8.96 22.18 -4.94
CA THR A 9 -7.92 22.32 -5.94
C THR A 9 -7.41 20.95 -6.38
N TYR A 10 -7.14 20.05 -5.44
CA TYR A 10 -6.72 18.69 -5.70
C TYR A 10 -7.70 17.94 -6.62
N LEU A 11 -8.99 17.90 -6.28
CA LEU A 11 -10.04 17.23 -7.05
C LEU A 11 -10.26 17.83 -8.45
N ASN A 12 -9.99 19.12 -8.62
CA ASN A 12 -10.13 19.77 -9.90
C ASN A 12 -8.89 19.58 -10.81
N THR A 13 -7.71 19.38 -10.23
CA THR A 13 -6.45 19.29 -10.98
C THR A 13 -6.12 17.86 -11.41
N LEU A 14 -6.29 16.88 -10.51
CA LEU A 14 -5.80 15.53 -10.74
C LEU A 14 -6.44 14.82 -11.95
N PRO A 15 -7.74 14.92 -12.23
CA PRO A 15 -8.31 14.30 -13.43
C PRO A 15 -7.60 14.72 -14.72
N GLY A 16 -7.20 16.01 -14.82
CA GLY A 16 -6.44 16.52 -15.98
C GLY A 16 -5.05 15.89 -16.10
N VAL A 17 -4.38 15.60 -14.98
CA VAL A 17 -3.09 14.89 -14.98
C VAL A 17 -3.26 13.47 -15.53
N PHE A 18 -4.29 12.74 -15.10
CA PHE A 18 -4.59 11.40 -15.62
C PHE A 18 -4.96 11.43 -17.11
N GLU A 19 -5.71 12.44 -17.54
CA GLU A 19 -6.04 12.64 -18.94
C GLU A 19 -4.80 12.82 -19.79
N GLU A 20 -3.86 13.69 -19.38
CA GLU A 20 -2.58 13.88 -20.06
C GLU A 20 -1.76 12.59 -20.16
N VAL A 21 -1.67 11.83 -19.06
CA VAL A 21 -0.95 10.55 -19.04
C VAL A 21 -1.62 9.54 -19.97
N ARG A 22 -2.96 9.42 -19.95
CA ARG A 22 -3.70 8.53 -20.84
C ARG A 22 -3.58 8.93 -22.31
N ASN A 23 -3.63 10.22 -22.62
CA ASN A 23 -3.43 10.72 -23.97
C ASN A 23 -2.03 10.44 -24.52
N LYS A 24 -1.01 10.48 -23.65
CA LYS A 24 0.39 10.27 -24.05
C LYS A 24 0.78 8.79 -24.12
N TYR A 25 0.32 7.97 -23.18
CA TYR A 25 0.81 6.59 -23.00
C TYR A 25 -0.27 5.52 -23.22
N GLY A 26 -1.53 5.91 -23.45
CA GLY A 26 -2.63 4.97 -23.65
C GLY A 26 -3.01 4.21 -22.36
N LYS A 27 -3.66 3.04 -22.56
CA LYS A 27 -4.14 2.18 -21.47
C LYS A 27 -3.16 1.09 -21.06
N ASP A 28 -2.08 0.87 -21.81
CA ASP A 28 -1.08 -0.16 -21.51
C ASP A 28 -0.28 0.17 -20.24
N LEU A 29 -0.20 1.47 -19.89
CA LEU A 29 0.40 1.90 -18.65
C LEU A 29 -0.60 1.71 -17.49
N ILE A 30 -0.24 0.88 -16.51
CA ILE A 30 -1.02 0.67 -15.29
C ILE A 30 -0.83 1.89 -14.37
N LEU A 31 -1.94 2.56 -14.01
CA LEU A 31 -1.94 3.75 -13.16
C LEU A 31 -2.59 3.44 -11.83
N LEU A 32 -1.95 3.88 -10.76
CA LEU A 32 -2.49 3.88 -9.40
C LEU A 32 -2.43 5.31 -8.87
N HIS A 33 -3.20 5.59 -7.82
CA HIS A 33 -3.13 6.87 -7.15
C HIS A 33 -3.38 6.73 -5.66
N ASP A 34 -2.46 7.26 -4.87
CA ASP A 34 -2.55 7.35 -3.43
C ASP A 34 -3.02 8.75 -3.02
N SER A 35 -4.15 8.82 -2.32
CA SER A 35 -4.69 10.06 -1.74
C SER A 35 -4.22 10.28 -0.30
N HIS A 36 -3.59 9.26 0.30
CA HIS A 36 -2.94 9.29 1.60
C HIS A 36 -3.82 9.86 2.72
N HIS A 37 -5.03 9.30 2.85
CA HIS A 37 -6.05 9.60 3.89
C HIS A 37 -6.58 11.06 3.92
N ARG A 38 -6.30 11.87 2.91
CA ARG A 38 -6.52 13.33 2.95
C ARG A 38 -7.95 13.78 2.60
N LEU A 39 -8.76 12.90 2.02
CA LEU A 39 -10.10 13.27 1.58
C LEU A 39 -11.17 12.86 2.61
N SER A 40 -12.17 13.71 2.78
CA SER A 40 -13.39 13.29 3.48
C SER A 40 -14.14 12.22 2.66
N PRO A 41 -15.02 11.42 3.27
CA PRO A 41 -15.74 10.34 2.55
C PRO A 41 -16.45 10.81 1.29
N ILE A 42 -17.10 11.97 1.33
CA ILE A 42 -17.81 12.49 0.15
C ILE A 42 -16.86 13.03 -0.91
N GLN A 43 -15.69 13.56 -0.51
CA GLN A 43 -14.65 13.99 -1.44
C GLN A 43 -14.01 12.77 -2.11
N ALA A 44 -13.72 11.71 -1.36
CA ALA A 44 -13.19 10.45 -1.87
C ALA A 44 -14.18 9.77 -2.85
N ALA A 45 -15.48 9.76 -2.51
CA ALA A 45 -16.54 9.27 -3.40
C ALA A 45 -16.58 10.04 -4.73
N ARG A 46 -16.55 11.38 -4.66
CA ARG A 46 -16.47 12.24 -5.84
C ARG A 46 -15.21 11.99 -6.65
N PHE A 47 -14.07 11.85 -5.98
CA PHE A 47 -12.79 11.62 -6.64
C PHE A 47 -12.77 10.28 -7.37
N GLY A 48 -13.19 9.19 -6.71
CA GLY A 48 -13.33 7.89 -7.34
C GLY A 48 -14.18 7.93 -8.61
N LYS A 49 -15.31 8.68 -8.57
CA LYS A 49 -16.18 8.88 -9.74
C LYS A 49 -15.48 9.65 -10.86
N LEU A 50 -14.70 10.66 -10.53
CA LEU A 50 -13.93 11.45 -11.51
C LEU A 50 -12.80 10.63 -12.17
N LEU A 51 -12.29 9.61 -11.48
CA LEU A 51 -11.20 8.76 -11.97
C LEU A 51 -11.66 7.58 -12.84
N GLU A 52 -12.93 7.20 -12.84
CA GLU A 52 -13.45 6.08 -13.62
C GLU A 52 -13.06 6.11 -15.12
N PRO A 53 -13.10 7.28 -15.82
CA PRO A 53 -12.72 7.33 -17.23
C PRO A 53 -11.26 6.97 -17.51
N TYR A 54 -10.41 7.06 -16.50
CA TYR A 54 -8.96 6.84 -16.63
C TYR A 54 -8.54 5.41 -16.31
N ASP A 55 -9.45 4.52 -15.90
CA ASP A 55 -9.22 3.09 -15.72
C ASP A 55 -8.00 2.82 -14.81
N LEU A 56 -8.04 3.33 -13.60
CA LEU A 56 -6.99 3.13 -12.61
C LEU A 56 -7.00 1.69 -12.09
N PHE A 57 -5.82 1.16 -11.82
CA PHE A 57 -5.66 -0.13 -11.15
C PHE A 57 -6.22 -0.09 -9.73
N TRP A 58 -5.99 1.01 -9.01
CA TRP A 58 -6.69 1.36 -7.77
C TRP A 58 -6.57 2.86 -7.42
N MET A 59 -7.48 3.26 -6.56
CA MET A 59 -7.40 4.47 -5.74
C MET A 59 -7.05 4.04 -4.31
N GLU A 60 -5.89 4.51 -3.80
CA GLU A 60 -5.35 4.12 -2.51
C GLU A 60 -5.67 5.14 -1.45
N ASP A 61 -5.95 4.66 -0.23
CA ASP A 61 -6.10 5.40 1.01
C ASP A 61 -6.84 6.74 0.84
N SER A 62 -7.95 6.67 0.11
CA SER A 62 -8.71 7.84 -0.31
C SER A 62 -9.34 8.61 0.85
N THR A 63 -9.62 7.93 1.97
CA THR A 63 -10.23 8.50 3.18
C THR A 63 -9.72 7.73 4.41
N PRO A 64 -9.66 8.32 5.62
CA PRO A 64 -9.13 7.66 6.82
C PRO A 64 -10.07 6.53 7.32
N ALA A 65 -10.07 5.42 6.57
CA ALA A 65 -10.90 4.25 6.86
C ALA A 65 -10.48 3.51 8.14
N GLU A 66 -9.25 3.67 8.58
CA GLU A 66 -8.74 3.19 9.86
C GLU A 66 -9.40 3.86 11.07
N GLU A 67 -9.83 5.12 10.92
CA GLU A 67 -10.60 5.83 11.94
C GLU A 67 -12.06 5.37 11.97
N ASN A 68 -12.64 5.17 10.77
CA ASN A 68 -14.02 4.71 10.64
C ASN A 68 -14.27 4.02 9.28
N GLN A 69 -14.42 2.71 9.30
CA GLN A 69 -14.68 1.90 8.10
C GLN A 69 -15.97 2.27 7.36
N GLU A 70 -16.95 2.87 8.03
CA GLU A 70 -18.20 3.35 7.42
C GLU A 70 -17.93 4.40 6.33
N PHE A 71 -16.80 5.11 6.39
CA PHE A 71 -16.40 6.07 5.36
C PHE A 71 -16.28 5.40 3.98
N LEU A 72 -15.78 4.18 3.91
CA LEU A 72 -15.65 3.46 2.65
C LEU A 72 -16.99 3.02 2.05
N ARG A 73 -18.04 2.87 2.86
CA ARG A 73 -19.39 2.60 2.32
C ARG A 73 -19.87 3.74 1.44
N VAL A 74 -19.63 5.00 1.87
CA VAL A 74 -19.95 6.18 1.07
C VAL A 74 -19.16 6.18 -0.24
N VAL A 75 -17.87 5.86 -0.19
CA VAL A 75 -17.02 5.80 -1.39
C VAL A 75 -17.52 4.71 -2.34
N ARG A 76 -17.67 3.47 -1.83
CA ARG A 76 -18.07 2.31 -2.63
C ARG A 76 -19.44 2.45 -3.31
N GLN A 77 -20.37 3.16 -2.70
CA GLN A 77 -21.69 3.40 -3.28
C GLN A 77 -21.66 4.32 -4.51
N HIS A 78 -20.59 5.09 -4.72
CA HIS A 78 -20.53 6.13 -5.73
C HIS A 78 -19.50 5.91 -6.83
N THR A 79 -18.62 4.93 -6.67
CA THR A 79 -17.61 4.64 -7.69
C THR A 79 -17.32 3.15 -7.85
N THR A 80 -16.97 2.77 -9.08
CA THR A 80 -16.46 1.45 -9.44
C THR A 80 -14.91 1.43 -9.54
N THR A 81 -14.24 2.57 -9.36
CA THR A 81 -12.77 2.60 -9.27
C THR A 81 -12.32 1.65 -8.15
N PRO A 82 -11.42 0.70 -8.43
CA PRO A 82 -10.93 -0.22 -7.41
C PRO A 82 -10.30 0.52 -6.24
N ILE A 83 -10.46 -0.02 -5.04
CA ILE A 83 -10.03 0.61 -3.78
C ILE A 83 -8.98 -0.27 -3.11
N ALA A 84 -7.85 0.33 -2.73
CA ALA A 84 -6.80 -0.30 -1.94
C ALA A 84 -6.65 0.46 -0.61
N ILE A 85 -6.69 -0.27 0.52
CA ILE A 85 -6.61 0.30 1.87
C ILE A 85 -5.79 -0.61 2.76
N GLY A 86 -5.02 -0.01 3.69
CA GLY A 86 -4.59 -0.76 4.85
C GLY A 86 -3.16 -0.59 5.31
N GLU A 87 -2.37 0.32 4.79
CA GLU A 87 -0.97 0.50 5.20
C GLU A 87 -0.81 0.84 6.69
N ILE A 88 -1.80 1.50 7.29
CA ILE A 88 -1.80 1.85 8.70
C ILE A 88 -2.73 0.98 9.57
N ILE A 89 -3.37 -0.05 9.00
CA ILE A 89 -4.18 -1.01 9.76
C ILE A 89 -3.27 -2.05 10.39
N ASN A 90 -3.23 -2.10 11.72
CA ASN A 90 -2.34 -2.95 12.50
C ASN A 90 -3.01 -4.23 13.07
N SER A 91 -4.28 -4.46 12.76
CA SER A 91 -5.01 -5.65 13.18
C SER A 91 -5.65 -6.35 11.98
N TRP A 92 -5.32 -7.63 11.78
CA TRP A 92 -5.91 -8.40 10.71
C TRP A 92 -7.44 -8.54 10.82
N THR A 93 -8.01 -8.41 12.03
CA THR A 93 -9.45 -8.47 12.27
C THR A 93 -10.19 -7.24 11.74
N ASP A 94 -9.52 -6.11 11.61
CA ASP A 94 -10.12 -4.86 11.13
C ASP A 94 -10.43 -4.93 9.63
N TYR A 95 -9.80 -5.87 8.91
CA TYR A 95 -10.13 -6.14 7.52
C TYR A 95 -11.42 -6.95 7.30
N ILE A 96 -11.96 -7.60 8.34
CA ILE A 96 -13.11 -8.51 8.18
C ILE A 96 -14.30 -7.81 7.54
N THR A 97 -14.69 -6.65 8.04
CA THR A 97 -15.78 -5.86 7.48
C THR A 97 -15.45 -5.34 6.09
N LEU A 98 -14.24 -4.81 5.89
CA LEU A 98 -13.79 -4.27 4.61
C LEU A 98 -13.87 -5.32 3.49
N ILE A 99 -13.44 -6.54 3.77
CA ILE A 99 -13.44 -7.65 2.82
C ILE A 99 -14.85 -8.22 2.64
N LYS A 100 -15.53 -8.58 3.75
CA LYS A 100 -16.86 -9.22 3.71
C LYS A 100 -17.90 -8.40 2.96
N GLU A 101 -17.84 -7.09 3.11
CA GLU A 101 -18.78 -6.17 2.48
C GLU A 101 -18.26 -5.58 1.16
N GLN A 102 -17.11 -6.10 0.69
CA GLN A 102 -16.48 -5.69 -0.57
C GLN A 102 -16.23 -4.17 -0.66
N LEU A 103 -15.84 -3.58 0.47
CA LEU A 103 -15.49 -2.16 0.54
C LEU A 103 -14.13 -1.87 -0.05
N ILE A 104 -13.27 -2.88 -0.17
CA ILE A 104 -11.94 -2.82 -0.78
C ILE A 104 -11.76 -3.93 -1.81
N ASP A 105 -10.86 -3.72 -2.76
CA ASP A 105 -10.47 -4.70 -3.78
C ASP A 105 -9.05 -5.24 -3.52
N TYR A 106 -8.24 -4.47 -2.78
CA TYR A 106 -6.86 -4.82 -2.44
C TYR A 106 -6.56 -4.56 -0.97
N VAL A 107 -5.86 -5.51 -0.34
CA VAL A 107 -5.29 -5.40 1.01
C VAL A 107 -3.91 -4.76 0.90
N ARG A 108 -3.76 -3.53 1.43
CA ARG A 108 -2.54 -2.71 1.40
C ARG A 108 -1.67 -2.82 2.64
N SER A 109 -1.86 -3.83 3.47
CA SER A 109 -1.03 -4.02 4.66
C SER A 109 0.35 -4.62 4.34
N ALA A 110 1.24 -4.61 5.33
CA ALA A 110 2.48 -5.37 5.31
C ALA A 110 2.42 -6.51 6.34
N VAL A 111 3.18 -7.58 6.10
CA VAL A 111 3.31 -8.71 7.05
C VAL A 111 3.74 -8.22 8.44
N THR A 112 4.58 -7.18 8.51
CA THR A 112 5.06 -6.58 9.76
C THR A 112 3.97 -5.83 10.54
N HIS A 113 2.95 -5.30 9.86
CA HIS A 113 1.86 -4.53 10.48
C HIS A 113 0.72 -5.42 10.98
N THR A 114 0.40 -6.50 10.28
CA THR A 114 -0.77 -7.36 10.54
C THR A 114 -0.48 -8.56 11.44
N GLY A 115 0.61 -8.55 12.20
CA GLY A 115 0.92 -9.61 13.16
C GLY A 115 1.68 -10.80 12.58
N GLY A 116 2.38 -10.63 11.47
CA GLY A 116 3.30 -11.61 10.89
C GLY A 116 2.66 -12.51 9.82
N LEU A 117 3.49 -13.37 9.24
CA LEU A 117 3.11 -14.28 8.14
C LEU A 117 1.87 -15.11 8.42
N THR A 118 1.73 -15.63 9.66
CA THR A 118 0.61 -16.48 10.03
C THR A 118 -0.73 -15.76 9.94
N HIS A 119 -0.81 -14.53 10.44
CA HIS A 119 -2.04 -13.75 10.40
C HIS A 119 -2.34 -13.25 8.99
N MET A 120 -1.32 -12.73 8.30
CA MET A 120 -1.50 -12.25 6.93
C MET A 120 -1.93 -13.38 5.98
N LYS A 121 -1.37 -14.59 6.12
CA LYS A 121 -1.80 -15.75 5.33
C LYS A 121 -3.27 -16.10 5.59
N LYS A 122 -3.74 -16.06 6.85
CA LYS A 122 -5.15 -16.27 7.19
C LYS A 122 -6.05 -15.19 6.60
N LEU A 123 -5.61 -13.92 6.69
CA LEU A 123 -6.32 -12.79 6.11
C LEU A 123 -6.47 -12.97 4.59
N MET A 124 -5.40 -13.32 3.89
CA MET A 124 -5.44 -13.50 2.44
C MET A 124 -6.28 -14.72 2.00
N ALA A 125 -6.28 -15.80 2.77
CA ALA A 125 -7.18 -16.92 2.53
C ALA A 125 -8.65 -16.55 2.73
N PHE A 126 -8.96 -15.67 3.68
CA PHE A 126 -10.30 -15.12 3.84
C PHE A 126 -10.65 -14.16 2.69
N ALA A 127 -9.73 -13.27 2.31
CA ALA A 127 -9.89 -12.32 1.22
C ALA A 127 -10.16 -13.00 -0.14
N GLU A 128 -9.54 -14.16 -0.39
CA GLU A 128 -9.73 -14.97 -1.59
C GLU A 128 -11.20 -15.34 -1.81
N LEU A 129 -11.93 -15.68 -0.74
CA LEU A 129 -13.36 -16.06 -0.82
C LEU A 129 -14.26 -14.93 -1.31
N PHE A 130 -13.80 -13.69 -1.23
CA PHE A 130 -14.49 -12.48 -1.63
C PHE A 130 -13.90 -11.82 -2.88
N GLY A 131 -12.90 -12.45 -3.51
CA GLY A 131 -12.25 -11.92 -4.70
C GLY A 131 -11.30 -10.73 -4.44
N VAL A 132 -10.98 -10.47 -3.16
CA VAL A 132 -10.04 -9.40 -2.76
C VAL A 132 -8.60 -9.91 -2.88
N LYS A 133 -7.72 -9.07 -3.45
CA LYS A 133 -6.33 -9.43 -3.77
C LYS A 133 -5.33 -8.79 -2.84
N SER A 134 -4.07 -9.25 -2.89
CA SER A 134 -2.96 -8.54 -2.24
C SER A 134 -2.50 -7.35 -3.07
N GLY A 135 -2.05 -6.31 -2.37
CA GLY A 135 -1.34 -5.17 -2.89
C GLY A 135 -0.45 -4.65 -1.78
N PHE A 136 0.44 -5.52 -1.26
CA PHE A 136 1.11 -5.28 0.02
C PHE A 136 1.97 -4.03 0.02
N HIS A 137 1.86 -3.30 1.13
CA HIS A 137 2.66 -2.10 1.44
C HIS A 137 4.15 -2.44 1.48
N GLY A 138 4.96 -1.72 0.73
CA GLY A 138 6.37 -2.04 0.54
C GLY A 138 7.29 -0.83 0.34
N PRO A 139 7.09 0.30 1.03
CA PRO A 139 8.02 1.42 1.03
C PRO A 139 9.25 1.12 1.88
N THR A 140 10.19 2.07 1.98
CA THR A 140 11.48 1.87 2.65
C THR A 140 11.42 1.83 4.18
N ASP A 141 10.30 2.14 4.79
CA ASP A 141 10.04 1.95 6.22
C ASP A 141 9.72 0.49 6.57
N VAL A 142 9.27 -0.31 5.60
CA VAL A 142 9.24 -1.76 5.71
C VAL A 142 10.65 -2.31 5.50
N SER A 143 11.26 -2.83 6.57
CA SER A 143 12.64 -3.34 6.50
C SER A 143 12.84 -4.39 5.39
N PRO A 144 14.09 -4.63 4.93
CA PRO A 144 14.37 -5.70 3.96
C PRO A 144 13.86 -7.08 4.39
N VAL A 145 13.80 -7.36 5.70
CA VAL A 145 13.20 -8.60 6.24
C VAL A 145 11.68 -8.61 6.02
N GLY A 146 11.01 -7.49 6.30
CA GLY A 146 9.57 -7.33 6.07
C GLY A 146 9.22 -7.42 4.58
N MET A 147 10.00 -6.78 3.72
CA MET A 147 9.85 -6.86 2.26
C MET A 147 10.00 -8.30 1.75
N ALA A 148 11.00 -9.03 2.23
CA ALA A 148 11.18 -10.44 1.87
C ALA A 148 10.00 -11.30 2.36
N ALA A 149 9.47 -11.01 3.56
CA ALA A 149 8.29 -11.73 4.07
C ALA A 149 7.05 -11.45 3.21
N ASN A 150 6.80 -10.21 2.81
CA ASN A 150 5.73 -9.86 1.85
C ASN A 150 5.90 -10.65 0.55
N LEU A 151 7.08 -10.58 -0.07
CA LEU A 151 7.39 -11.25 -1.34
C LEU A 151 7.15 -12.78 -1.27
N HIS A 152 7.62 -13.44 -0.20
CA HIS A 152 7.40 -14.89 -0.03
C HIS A 152 5.93 -15.22 0.18
N LEU A 153 5.17 -14.37 0.85
CA LEU A 153 3.74 -14.56 1.00
C LEU A 153 3.01 -14.36 -0.32
N ASP A 154 3.35 -13.32 -1.08
CA ASP A 154 2.77 -13.08 -2.41
C ASP A 154 2.94 -14.26 -3.35
N LEU A 155 4.11 -14.92 -3.30
CA LEU A 155 4.38 -16.14 -4.08
C LEU A 155 3.60 -17.36 -3.59
N ALA A 156 3.07 -17.34 -2.35
CA ALA A 156 2.41 -18.46 -1.70
C ALA A 156 0.89 -18.34 -1.64
N ILE A 157 0.30 -17.27 -2.17
CA ILE A 157 -1.16 -17.02 -2.16
C ILE A 157 -1.70 -17.00 -3.59
N PRO A 158 -2.93 -17.52 -3.83
CA PRO A 158 -3.53 -17.53 -5.17
C PRO A 158 -4.13 -16.19 -5.60
N ASN A 159 -4.45 -15.32 -4.64
CA ASN A 159 -5.07 -14.02 -4.85
C ASN A 159 -4.06 -12.86 -4.83
N PHE A 160 -2.85 -13.11 -5.36
CA PHE A 160 -1.86 -12.07 -5.59
C PHE A 160 -2.38 -11.01 -6.57
N GLY A 161 -2.15 -9.74 -6.26
CA GLY A 161 -2.44 -8.62 -7.16
C GLY A 161 -1.15 -7.96 -7.64
N ILE A 162 -0.50 -7.20 -6.77
CA ILE A 162 0.77 -6.52 -7.05
C ILE A 162 1.54 -6.33 -5.74
N GLN A 163 2.88 -6.24 -5.83
CA GLN A 163 3.74 -5.87 -4.70
C GLN A 163 4.30 -4.47 -4.91
N GLU A 164 4.08 -3.58 -3.96
CA GLU A 164 4.80 -2.32 -3.91
C GLU A 164 6.27 -2.55 -3.55
N TYR A 165 7.16 -1.85 -4.22
CA TYR A 165 8.59 -1.92 -3.96
C TYR A 165 9.27 -0.57 -4.12
N MET A 166 9.90 -0.12 -3.04
CA MET A 166 10.85 0.98 -3.06
C MET A 166 12.25 0.45 -2.71
N LYS A 167 13.26 0.85 -3.51
CA LYS A 167 14.64 0.45 -3.25
C LYS A 167 15.12 1.08 -1.94
N HIS A 168 15.59 0.26 -1.01
CA HIS A 168 16.28 0.73 0.20
C HIS A 168 17.57 1.46 -0.13
N SER A 169 18.05 2.31 0.78
CA SER A 169 19.33 2.99 0.65
C SER A 169 20.49 1.97 0.62
N ASP A 170 21.60 2.39 0.07
CA ASP A 170 22.77 1.51 -0.01
C ASP A 170 23.33 1.20 1.40
N GLU A 171 23.19 2.13 2.36
CA GLU A 171 23.54 1.92 3.79
C GLU A 171 22.65 0.84 4.41
N THR A 172 21.35 0.85 4.13
CA THR A 172 20.44 -0.21 4.59
C THR A 172 20.85 -1.57 3.99
N LEU A 173 21.14 -1.60 2.71
CA LEU A 173 21.54 -2.85 2.02
C LEU A 173 22.96 -3.33 2.38
N GLU A 174 23.83 -2.45 2.91
CA GLU A 174 25.11 -2.85 3.51
C GLU A 174 24.88 -3.66 4.79
N VAL A 175 23.85 -3.33 5.59
CA VAL A 175 23.52 -4.05 6.82
C VAL A 175 22.68 -5.28 6.55
N PHE A 176 21.72 -5.18 5.61
CA PHE A 176 20.81 -6.27 5.26
C PHE A 176 21.21 -6.90 3.92
N HIS A 177 21.82 -8.07 3.98
CA HIS A 177 22.22 -8.81 2.78
C HIS A 177 21.04 -9.60 2.20
N THR A 178 20.39 -9.06 1.19
CA THR A 178 19.21 -9.68 0.57
C THR A 178 19.58 -10.64 -0.57
N SER A 179 18.84 -11.74 -0.72
CA SER A 179 18.88 -12.58 -1.92
C SER A 179 17.82 -12.19 -2.94
N TYR A 180 16.79 -11.47 -2.52
CA TYR A 180 15.79 -10.95 -3.45
C TYR A 180 16.37 -9.79 -4.25
N MET A 181 15.90 -9.66 -5.47
CA MET A 181 16.33 -8.59 -6.37
C MET A 181 15.15 -8.09 -7.23
N PHE A 182 15.14 -6.80 -7.52
CA PHE A 182 14.26 -6.22 -8.52
C PHE A 182 14.94 -6.26 -9.89
N LYS A 183 14.29 -6.92 -10.85
CA LYS A 183 14.79 -7.02 -12.20
C LYS A 183 13.63 -7.13 -13.19
N ASP A 184 13.75 -6.40 -14.31
CA ASP A 184 12.79 -6.45 -15.42
C ASP A 184 11.32 -6.21 -14.99
N GLY A 185 11.11 -5.32 -14.00
CA GLY A 185 9.76 -5.01 -13.46
C GLY A 185 9.26 -5.99 -12.41
N TYR A 186 10.05 -6.98 -11.98
CA TYR A 186 9.67 -8.02 -11.03
C TYR A 186 10.61 -8.12 -9.85
N LEU A 187 10.06 -8.52 -8.69
CA LEU A 187 10.84 -8.97 -7.55
C LEU A 187 11.07 -10.48 -7.64
N HIS A 188 12.33 -10.90 -7.55
CA HIS A 188 12.75 -12.29 -7.56
C HIS A 188 13.26 -12.67 -6.16
N PRO A 189 12.79 -13.76 -5.52
CA PRO A 189 13.10 -14.07 -4.12
C PRO A 189 14.54 -14.56 -3.91
N GLY A 190 15.21 -15.01 -4.98
CA GLY A 190 16.50 -15.68 -4.88
C GLY A 190 16.38 -17.12 -4.38
N ASN A 191 17.53 -17.73 -4.03
CA ASN A 191 17.62 -19.15 -3.67
C ASN A 191 18.20 -19.42 -2.27
N LYS A 192 18.39 -18.39 -1.43
CA LYS A 192 18.87 -18.59 -0.07
C LYS A 192 17.77 -19.14 0.84
N PRO A 193 18.12 -19.93 1.87
CA PRO A 193 17.16 -20.44 2.83
C PRO A 193 16.40 -19.34 3.60
N GLY A 194 15.23 -19.69 4.15
CA GLY A 194 14.39 -18.79 4.92
C GLY A 194 13.85 -17.66 4.06
N LEU A 195 13.88 -16.43 4.56
CA LEU A 195 13.49 -15.23 3.82
C LEU A 195 14.59 -14.73 2.86
N GLY A 196 15.79 -15.36 2.88
CA GLY A 196 16.90 -14.95 2.06
C GLY A 196 17.49 -13.58 2.42
N VAL A 197 17.37 -13.18 3.68
CA VAL A 197 17.94 -11.94 4.22
C VAL A 197 18.79 -12.26 5.43
N ASP A 198 20.04 -11.81 5.41
CA ASP A 198 20.99 -11.87 6.52
C ASP A 198 21.15 -10.47 7.11
N PHE A 199 21.38 -10.37 8.42
CA PHE A 199 21.58 -9.11 9.13
C PHE A 199 22.98 -9.05 9.74
N ASP A 200 23.77 -8.04 9.38
CA ASP A 200 25.10 -7.83 9.96
C ASP A 200 25.05 -6.92 11.18
N GLU A 201 25.03 -7.53 12.38
CA GLU A 201 24.97 -6.80 13.67
C GLU A 201 26.18 -5.87 13.87
N LYS A 202 27.37 -6.21 13.35
CA LYS A 202 28.58 -5.39 13.50
C LYS A 202 28.51 -4.14 12.65
N LEU A 203 28.01 -4.27 11.42
CA LEU A 203 27.75 -3.11 10.55
C LEU A 203 26.59 -2.26 11.10
N ALA A 204 25.54 -2.86 11.58
CA ALA A 204 24.40 -2.15 12.21
C ALA A 204 24.83 -1.25 13.38
N ALA A 205 25.85 -1.65 14.14
CA ALA A 205 26.38 -0.84 15.24
C ALA A 205 26.98 0.52 14.80
N LYS A 206 27.27 0.71 13.51
CA LYS A 206 27.69 2.02 12.97
C LYS A 206 26.53 3.00 12.83
N TYR A 207 25.29 2.51 12.86
CA TYR A 207 24.06 3.28 12.69
C TYR A 207 23.24 3.25 13.98
N PRO A 208 23.65 4.00 15.02
CA PRO A 208 22.93 4.00 16.29
C PRO A 208 21.50 4.55 16.10
N TYR A 209 20.57 4.00 16.87
CA TYR A 209 19.19 4.49 16.86
C TYR A 209 19.13 5.98 17.17
N GLN A 210 18.51 6.73 16.29
CA GLN A 210 18.20 8.14 16.49
C GLN A 210 16.69 8.28 16.65
N PRO A 211 16.18 8.67 17.82
CA PRO A 211 14.76 8.90 17.99
C PRO A 211 14.32 10.05 17.06
N ALA A 212 13.38 9.78 16.18
CA ALA A 212 12.68 10.85 15.46
C ALA A 212 11.60 11.40 16.38
N PRO A 213 11.71 12.66 16.89
CA PRO A 213 10.62 13.27 17.62
C PRO A 213 9.45 13.45 16.65
N LEU A 214 8.34 12.74 16.91
CA LEU A 214 7.08 13.09 16.26
C LEU A 214 6.72 14.50 16.72
N PRO A 215 6.49 15.46 15.81
CA PRO A 215 6.03 16.79 16.21
C PRO A 215 4.63 16.64 16.84
N VAL A 216 4.59 16.73 18.18
CA VAL A 216 3.38 16.57 19.00
C VAL A 216 2.29 17.60 18.62
N ASP A 217 2.71 18.71 18.05
CA ASP A 217 1.88 19.84 17.61
C ASP A 217 1.02 19.55 16.38
N ARG A 218 1.17 18.40 15.73
CA ARG A 218 0.35 17.98 14.57
C ARG A 218 -0.71 16.93 14.92
N LEU A 219 -0.82 16.57 16.20
CA LEU A 219 -1.79 15.58 16.69
C LEU A 219 -2.99 16.22 17.43
N LEU A 220 -3.15 17.56 17.37
CA LEU A 220 -4.28 18.27 17.97
C LEU A 220 -5.06 19.04 16.90
#